data_ed2383bddf5c7d909dde7a6e99f17b72
#
_entry.id   ed2383bddf5c7d909dde7a6e99f17b72
#
_cell.length_a   1.000
_cell.length_b   1.000
_cell.length_c   1.000
_cell.angle_alpha   90.00
_cell.angle_beta   90.00
_cell.angle_gamma   90.00
#
_symmetry.space_group_name_H-M   'P 1'
#
loop_
_entity.id
_entity.type
_entity.pdbx_description
1 polymer ?
#
loop_
_entity_poly.entity_id
_entity_poly.type
_entity_poly.pdbx_seq_one_letter_code
_entity_poly.pdbx_strand_id
1 'polypeptide(L)'
;QLTGLPLNMKRVKEVKVILEADRDSATTRIQANPIIQQYIYQKNEDWVIEKNNTLKKKRVTIDDAKEEFNPGSGQQVQEVLFKQLGLPVIDLTKSKQPATGKDTLKALKHHTTDPNVISLLTALIDFTDVDIILTTFITSMENAALGSDGWHYLFGNFNLGGTVSGRLSSSKPNLQNLPSTGSKYAKLIKSCFQAPPGWLFCGLDFASLEDRISALSTKDKNKLKVYLDGFDGHSLRAFAYYREKMPDIVDTVESINSIQTVYKNFRQISKEPTFLLTYGGTYRGLMKNCGFPEDEAKMIEKRYHDLYQESDKWVQDRLTEASQTGYVEVAFGLRVRTPLLHQVIRGLKRTPYEAEAEGRTAGNALGQSWCLLNSRAASEFMGKVRTSKYRLDIRPCAHIHDAQYYLIRDNIDTILYTNTHLVKAVQWQEDPLIQHDEVKLGGELSIFYPDWSKELTIPNEVSEQQLLSLVQKHIAT
;
A
#
# COMPACT_ATOMS: atom_id res chain seq x y z
N GLN A 1 -11.45 13.00 -13.73
CA GLN A 1 -12.31 11.81 -13.67
C GLN A 1 -13.69 12.15 -14.19
N LEU A 2 -14.14 11.51 -15.30
CA LEU A 2 -15.44 11.78 -15.92
C LEU A 2 -16.54 10.85 -15.36
N THR A 3 -16.18 9.66 -14.95
CA THR A 3 -17.06 8.69 -14.29
C THR A 3 -16.48 8.37 -12.93
N GLY A 4 -17.26 8.54 -11.87
CA GLY A 4 -16.84 8.23 -10.51
C GLY A 4 -16.89 6.71 -10.24
N LEU A 5 -16.46 6.33 -9.04
CA LEU A 5 -16.65 4.98 -8.52
C LEU A 5 -18.11 4.82 -8.04
N PRO A 6 -18.86 3.82 -8.53
CA PRO A 6 -20.28 3.66 -8.21
C PRO A 6 -20.47 3.17 -6.77
N LEU A 7 -21.45 3.72 -6.06
CA LEU A 7 -21.72 3.44 -4.64
C LEU A 7 -23.14 2.98 -4.38
N ASN A 8 -23.28 1.96 -3.55
CA ASN A 8 -24.53 1.59 -2.91
C ASN A 8 -24.68 2.36 -1.58
N MET A 9 -25.45 3.42 -1.56
CA MET A 9 -25.61 4.30 -0.37
C MET A 9 -26.28 3.62 0.82
N LYS A 10 -27.13 2.61 0.60
CA LYS A 10 -27.66 1.78 1.69
C LYS A 10 -26.51 1.04 2.38
N ARG A 11 -25.65 0.40 1.59
CA ARG A 11 -24.50 -0.32 2.11
C ARG A 11 -23.49 0.59 2.82
N VAL A 12 -23.27 1.79 2.32
CA VAL A 12 -22.40 2.80 2.97
C VAL A 12 -22.91 3.09 4.40
N LYS A 13 -24.21 3.29 4.58
CA LYS A 13 -24.81 3.52 5.91
C LYS A 13 -24.65 2.33 6.85
N GLU A 14 -24.87 1.10 6.36
CA GLU A 14 -24.67 -0.13 7.13
C GLU A 14 -23.22 -0.28 7.59
N VAL A 15 -22.28 -0.06 6.66
CA VAL A 15 -20.84 -0.14 6.94
C VAL A 15 -20.40 0.92 7.93
N LYS A 16 -20.94 2.13 7.85
CA LYS A 16 -20.67 3.20 8.83
C LYS A 16 -20.98 2.75 10.24
N VAL A 17 -22.17 2.18 10.48
CA VAL A 17 -22.59 1.69 11.80
C VAL A 17 -21.62 0.64 12.36
N ILE A 18 -21.17 -0.30 11.50
CA ILE A 18 -20.19 -1.33 11.90
C ILE A 18 -18.85 -0.68 12.31
N LEU A 19 -18.37 0.27 11.51
CA LEU A 19 -17.10 0.95 11.79
C LEU A 19 -17.18 1.85 13.04
N GLU A 20 -18.30 2.52 13.28
CA GLU A 20 -18.52 3.31 14.49
C GLU A 20 -18.49 2.41 15.75
N ALA A 21 -19.13 1.24 15.70
CA ALA A 21 -19.06 0.27 16.79
C ALA A 21 -17.63 -0.25 17.04
N ASP A 22 -16.85 -0.50 15.98
CA ASP A 22 -15.44 -0.92 16.10
C ASP A 22 -14.57 0.19 16.70
N ARG A 23 -14.81 1.46 16.31
CA ARG A 23 -14.11 2.62 16.88
C ARG A 23 -14.42 2.78 18.36
N ASP A 24 -15.69 2.66 18.76
CA ASP A 24 -16.12 2.77 20.14
C ASP A 24 -15.52 1.64 20.99
N SER A 25 -15.47 0.43 20.46
CA SER A 25 -14.79 -0.71 21.10
C SER A 25 -13.29 -0.45 21.29
N ALA A 26 -12.60 0.08 20.28
CA ALA A 26 -11.18 0.45 20.42
C ALA A 26 -10.98 1.56 21.44
N THR A 27 -11.83 2.60 21.43
CA THR A 27 -11.82 3.70 22.40
C THR A 27 -12.02 3.18 23.82
N THR A 28 -12.98 2.29 24.04
CA THR A 28 -13.22 1.67 25.36
C THR A 28 -11.99 0.93 25.87
N ARG A 29 -11.32 0.14 25.02
CA ARG A 29 -10.08 -0.56 25.40
C ARG A 29 -8.93 0.41 25.73
N ILE A 30 -8.84 1.52 25.00
CA ILE A 30 -7.84 2.57 25.28
C ILE A 30 -8.12 3.20 26.63
N GLN A 31 -9.35 3.64 26.86
CA GLN A 31 -9.75 4.30 28.12
C GLN A 31 -9.59 3.38 29.36
N ALA A 32 -9.85 2.09 29.19
CA ALA A 32 -9.67 1.11 30.27
C ALA A 32 -8.21 0.72 30.57
N ASN A 33 -7.25 1.13 29.72
CA ASN A 33 -5.85 0.79 29.92
C ASN A 33 -5.27 1.53 31.15
N PRO A 34 -4.56 0.82 32.06
CA PRO A 34 -4.00 1.44 33.28
C PRO A 34 -3.10 2.64 33.01
N ILE A 35 -2.35 2.63 31.91
CA ILE A 35 -1.46 3.73 31.50
C ILE A 35 -2.28 5.00 31.20
N ILE A 36 -3.39 4.85 30.49
CA ILE A 36 -4.30 5.97 30.17
C ILE A 36 -5.02 6.46 31.41
N GLN A 37 -5.47 5.58 32.29
CA GLN A 37 -6.09 5.96 33.56
C GLN A 37 -5.13 6.78 34.42
N GLN A 38 -3.85 6.39 34.49
CA GLN A 38 -2.82 7.15 35.17
C GLN A 38 -2.59 8.53 34.51
N TYR A 39 -2.55 8.59 33.19
CA TYR A 39 -2.41 9.84 32.45
C TYR A 39 -3.59 10.81 32.75
N ILE A 40 -4.82 10.31 32.69
CA ILE A 40 -6.02 11.10 32.99
C ILE A 40 -5.97 11.61 34.44
N TYR A 41 -5.62 10.73 35.38
CA TYR A 41 -5.49 11.13 36.80
C TYR A 41 -4.48 12.28 36.98
N GLN A 42 -3.30 12.16 36.37
CA GLN A 42 -2.27 13.20 36.44
C GLN A 42 -2.73 14.52 35.80
N LYS A 43 -3.42 14.46 34.67
CA LYS A 43 -3.98 15.66 34.02
C LYS A 43 -5.05 16.33 34.88
N ASN A 44 -5.90 15.57 35.56
CA ASN A 44 -6.88 16.10 36.49
C ASN A 44 -6.21 16.76 37.72
N GLU A 45 -5.13 16.16 38.27
CA GLU A 45 -4.36 16.79 39.35
C GLU A 45 -3.71 18.11 38.88
N ASP A 46 -3.05 18.11 37.72
CA ASP A 46 -2.43 19.30 37.14
C ASP A 46 -3.47 20.42 36.95
N TRP A 47 -4.65 20.08 36.42
CA TRP A 47 -5.77 21.03 36.26
C TRP A 47 -6.26 21.60 37.61
N VAL A 48 -6.38 20.77 38.62
CA VAL A 48 -6.79 21.22 39.99
C VAL A 48 -5.76 22.19 40.57
N ILE A 49 -4.47 21.87 40.43
CA ILE A 49 -3.38 22.73 40.89
C ILE A 49 -3.44 24.09 40.18
N GLU A 50 -3.52 24.08 38.85
CA GLU A 50 -3.58 25.30 38.03
C GLU A 50 -4.79 26.17 38.38
N LYS A 51 -5.97 25.57 38.45
CA LYS A 51 -7.22 26.27 38.83
C LYS A 51 -7.13 26.87 40.22
N ASN A 52 -6.67 26.10 41.19
CA ASN A 52 -6.56 26.58 42.56
C ASN A 52 -5.52 27.70 42.76
N ASN A 53 -4.52 27.77 41.88
CA ASN A 53 -3.57 28.88 41.85
C ASN A 53 -4.17 30.18 41.30
N THR A 54 -5.20 30.09 40.47
CA THR A 54 -5.88 31.25 39.87
C THR A 54 -7.13 31.70 40.62
N LEU A 55 -7.81 30.79 41.34
CA LEU A 55 -9.07 31.05 42.06
C LEU A 55 -8.79 31.70 43.42
N LYS A 56 -9.47 32.85 43.70
CA LYS A 56 -9.26 33.60 44.96
C LYS A 56 -10.18 33.16 46.11
N LYS A 57 -11.36 32.63 45.83
CA LYS A 57 -12.41 32.36 46.86
C LYS A 57 -12.93 30.93 46.90
N LYS A 58 -12.97 30.24 45.77
CA LYS A 58 -13.45 28.85 45.66
C LYS A 58 -12.25 27.93 45.37
N ARG A 59 -12.23 26.76 45.99
CA ARG A 59 -11.28 25.71 45.68
C ARG A 59 -12.00 24.63 44.88
N VAL A 60 -11.32 24.07 43.90
CA VAL A 60 -11.78 22.91 43.13
C VAL A 60 -11.03 21.66 43.61
N THR A 61 -11.69 20.51 43.47
CA THR A 61 -11.16 19.19 43.79
C THR A 61 -10.99 18.36 42.54
N ILE A 62 -10.45 17.15 42.67
CA ILE A 62 -10.27 16.24 41.55
C ILE A 62 -11.62 15.82 40.92
N ASP A 63 -12.68 15.79 41.71
CA ASP A 63 -14.05 15.47 41.28
C ASP A 63 -14.65 16.55 40.37
N ASP A 64 -14.12 17.76 40.41
CA ASP A 64 -14.51 18.86 39.54
C ASP A 64 -13.80 18.82 38.18
N ALA A 65 -12.71 18.06 38.08
CA ALA A 65 -11.90 17.91 36.86
C ALA A 65 -12.57 16.92 35.91
N LYS A 66 -12.53 17.22 34.60
CA LYS A 66 -13.15 16.41 33.53
C LYS A 66 -12.18 16.24 32.35
N GLU A 67 -10.89 16.13 32.66
CA GLU A 67 -9.90 15.84 31.61
C GLU A 67 -10.10 14.41 31.10
N GLU A 68 -10.09 14.27 29.79
CA GLU A 68 -10.27 12.99 29.10
C GLU A 68 -9.11 12.75 28.14
N PHE A 69 -8.81 11.50 27.86
CA PHE A 69 -7.85 11.15 26.84
C PHE A 69 -8.56 11.00 25.48
N ASN A 70 -8.13 11.78 24.50
CA ASN A 70 -8.59 11.67 23.12
C ASN A 70 -7.55 10.92 22.26
N PRO A 71 -7.82 9.66 21.85
CA PRO A 71 -6.88 8.89 21.01
C PRO A 71 -6.69 9.49 19.61
N GLY A 72 -7.58 10.37 19.15
CA GLY A 72 -7.40 11.14 17.91
C GLY A 72 -6.48 12.36 18.07
N SER A 73 -6.12 12.74 19.29
CA SER A 73 -5.19 13.84 19.56
C SER A 73 -3.74 13.38 19.47
N GLY A 74 -3.06 13.68 18.36
CA GLY A 74 -1.64 13.35 18.21
C GLY A 74 -0.76 13.90 19.34
N GLN A 75 -1.10 15.07 19.91
CA GLN A 75 -0.38 15.65 21.04
C GLN A 75 -0.52 14.80 22.32
N GLN A 76 -1.73 14.38 22.67
CA GLN A 76 -1.96 13.55 23.86
C GLN A 76 -1.31 12.17 23.70
N VAL A 77 -1.42 11.58 22.50
CA VAL A 77 -0.73 10.31 22.19
C VAL A 77 0.79 10.46 22.33
N GLN A 78 1.38 11.56 21.85
CA GLN A 78 2.81 11.86 22.03
C GLN A 78 3.19 12.00 23.51
N GLU A 79 2.38 12.67 24.31
CA GLU A 79 2.61 12.83 25.76
C GLU A 79 2.65 11.47 26.46
N VAL A 80 1.70 10.60 26.16
CA VAL A 80 1.65 9.25 26.73
C VAL A 80 2.84 8.40 26.26
N LEU A 81 3.06 8.30 24.95
CA LEU A 81 4.06 7.36 24.44
C LEU A 81 5.50 7.79 24.69
N PHE A 82 5.81 9.08 24.51
CA PHE A 82 7.21 9.55 24.55
C PHE A 82 7.60 10.24 25.84
N LYS A 83 6.66 10.91 26.54
CA LYS A 83 6.97 11.58 27.81
C LYS A 83 6.70 10.67 29.01
N GLN A 84 5.50 10.05 29.09
CA GLN A 84 5.13 9.21 30.22
C GLN A 84 5.80 7.84 30.18
N LEU A 85 5.75 7.14 29.01
CA LEU A 85 6.31 5.81 28.84
C LEU A 85 7.79 5.80 28.46
N GLY A 86 8.35 6.93 27.99
CA GLY A 86 9.75 7.03 27.56
C GLY A 86 10.11 6.18 26.35
N LEU A 87 9.12 5.82 25.50
CA LEU A 87 9.39 5.07 24.27
C LEU A 87 10.26 5.90 23.32
N PRO A 88 11.10 5.26 22.48
CA PRO A 88 11.97 5.98 21.56
C PRO A 88 11.18 6.71 20.49
N VAL A 89 11.59 7.93 20.14
CA VAL A 89 11.05 8.64 18.96
C VAL A 89 11.66 8.02 17.71
N ILE A 90 10.87 7.21 17.01
CA ILE A 90 11.32 6.46 15.83
C ILE A 90 11.26 7.33 14.59
N ASP A 91 10.14 8.06 14.40
CA ASP A 91 9.87 8.88 13.23
C ASP A 91 9.41 10.27 13.62
N LEU A 92 9.66 11.22 12.71
CA LEU A 92 9.18 12.58 12.82
C LEU A 92 8.19 12.91 11.70
N THR A 93 7.20 13.72 12.02
CA THR A 93 6.29 14.33 11.04
C THR A 93 7.02 15.38 10.19
N LYS A 94 6.39 15.85 9.12
CA LYS A 94 6.91 16.98 8.31
C LYS A 94 7.17 18.25 9.16
N SER A 95 6.41 18.44 10.24
CA SER A 95 6.59 19.53 11.21
C SER A 95 7.61 19.21 12.31
N LYS A 96 8.40 18.15 12.15
CA LYS A 96 9.45 17.69 13.08
C LYS A 96 8.92 17.32 14.49
N GLN A 97 7.64 16.98 14.60
CA GLN A 97 7.07 16.42 15.82
C GLN A 97 7.18 14.88 15.79
N PRO A 98 7.25 14.20 16.96
CA PRO A 98 7.21 12.74 17.01
C PRO A 98 5.97 12.20 16.28
N ALA A 99 6.17 11.25 15.37
CA ALA A 99 5.08 10.62 14.64
C ALA A 99 4.32 9.62 15.54
N THR A 100 3.01 9.57 15.38
CA THR A 100 2.10 8.65 16.09
C THR A 100 1.18 7.90 15.13
N GLY A 101 1.56 7.83 13.85
CA GLY A 101 0.80 7.10 12.83
C GLY A 101 0.90 5.58 13.00
N LYS A 102 0.03 4.86 12.30
CA LYS A 102 -0.10 3.40 12.39
C LYS A 102 1.24 2.66 12.28
N ASP A 103 2.09 3.02 11.32
CA ASP A 103 3.35 2.32 11.08
C ASP A 103 4.35 2.57 12.21
N THR A 104 4.38 3.80 12.74
CA THR A 104 5.17 4.14 13.95
C THR A 104 4.67 3.35 15.15
N LEU A 105 3.35 3.27 15.38
CA LEU A 105 2.77 2.50 16.49
C LEU A 105 3.10 1.01 16.39
N LYS A 106 3.09 0.44 15.17
CA LYS A 106 3.50 -0.95 14.94
C LYS A 106 4.98 -1.16 15.27
N ALA A 107 5.86 -0.28 14.78
CA ALA A 107 7.28 -0.35 15.04
C ALA A 107 7.59 -0.22 16.54
N LEU A 108 6.88 0.65 17.26
CA LEU A 108 7.04 0.81 18.71
C LEU A 108 6.76 -0.46 19.52
N LYS A 109 5.92 -1.39 19.00
CA LYS A 109 5.69 -2.69 19.66
C LYS A 109 6.96 -3.53 19.78
N HIS A 110 7.96 -3.33 18.93
CA HIS A 110 9.26 -4.02 19.01
C HIS A 110 10.23 -3.39 20.01
N HIS A 111 9.86 -2.23 20.58
CA HIS A 111 10.70 -1.50 21.53
C HIS A 111 10.23 -1.62 22.99
N THR A 112 9.31 -2.55 23.27
CA THR A 112 8.79 -2.81 24.61
C THR A 112 8.42 -4.27 24.78
N THR A 113 8.53 -4.77 26.02
CA THR A 113 8.01 -6.09 26.42
C THR A 113 6.87 -5.98 27.44
N ASP A 114 6.50 -4.76 27.84
CA ASP A 114 5.42 -4.53 28.80
C ASP A 114 4.06 -4.87 28.15
N PRO A 115 3.29 -5.83 28.71
CA PRO A 115 1.99 -6.23 28.16
C PRO A 115 0.97 -5.08 28.12
N ASN A 116 1.00 -4.15 29.08
CA ASN A 116 0.06 -3.01 29.10
C ASN A 116 0.39 -2.03 27.99
N VAL A 117 1.68 -1.78 27.72
CA VAL A 117 2.13 -0.93 26.61
C VAL A 117 1.77 -1.58 25.27
N ILE A 118 2.03 -2.88 25.11
CA ILE A 118 1.68 -3.63 23.89
C ILE A 118 0.17 -3.61 23.65
N SER A 119 -0.64 -3.78 24.71
CA SER A 119 -2.09 -3.70 24.65
C SER A 119 -2.57 -2.31 24.22
N LEU A 120 -2.01 -1.24 24.82
CA LEU A 120 -2.31 0.14 24.45
C LEU A 120 -1.96 0.43 23.00
N LEU A 121 -0.75 0.09 22.56
CA LEU A 121 -0.33 0.28 21.17
C LEU A 121 -1.23 -0.45 20.19
N THR A 122 -1.67 -1.67 20.54
CA THR A 122 -2.60 -2.44 19.73
C THR A 122 -3.97 -1.77 19.61
N ALA A 123 -4.50 -1.26 20.73
CA ALA A 123 -5.79 -0.55 20.73
C ALA A 123 -5.71 0.79 19.98
N LEU A 124 -4.58 1.51 20.08
CA LEU A 124 -4.33 2.73 19.31
C LEU A 124 -4.22 2.47 17.79
N ILE A 125 -3.60 1.35 17.39
CA ILE A 125 -3.55 0.93 15.99
C ILE A 125 -4.96 0.63 15.47
N ASP A 126 -5.76 -0.14 16.22
CA ASP A 126 -7.15 -0.46 15.87
C ASP A 126 -8.01 0.81 15.74
N PHE A 127 -7.86 1.75 16.68
CA PHE A 127 -8.53 3.04 16.62
C PHE A 127 -8.12 3.84 15.37
N THR A 128 -6.82 3.98 15.13
CA THR A 128 -6.31 4.75 13.99
C THR A 128 -6.79 4.17 12.65
N ASP A 129 -6.82 2.84 12.53
CA ASP A 129 -7.28 2.17 11.32
C ASP A 129 -8.75 2.48 11.00
N VAL A 130 -9.61 2.39 11.99
CA VAL A 130 -11.04 2.62 11.78
C VAL A 130 -11.37 4.12 11.66
N ASP A 131 -10.69 4.96 12.42
CA ASP A 131 -10.95 6.41 12.42
C ASP A 131 -10.58 7.06 11.08
N ILE A 132 -9.45 6.69 10.48
CA ILE A 132 -9.06 7.14 9.13
C ILE A 132 -10.14 6.76 8.11
N ILE A 133 -10.67 5.54 8.19
CA ILE A 133 -11.70 5.08 7.26
C ILE A 133 -12.99 5.88 7.43
N LEU A 134 -13.45 6.08 8.67
CA LEU A 134 -14.66 6.85 8.98
C LEU A 134 -14.54 8.31 8.53
N THR A 135 -13.45 8.97 8.92
CA THR A 135 -13.27 10.40 8.70
C THR A 135 -12.93 10.76 7.25
N THR A 136 -12.26 9.86 6.53
CA THR A 136 -11.82 10.12 5.16
C THR A 136 -12.76 9.50 4.13
N PHE A 137 -12.96 8.18 4.19
CA PHE A 137 -13.67 7.46 3.13
C PHE A 137 -15.18 7.48 3.33
N ILE A 138 -15.69 7.13 4.51
CA ILE A 138 -17.14 7.12 4.75
C ILE A 138 -17.71 8.53 4.61
N THR A 139 -17.07 9.54 5.17
CA THR A 139 -17.48 10.95 5.01
C THR A 139 -17.51 11.36 3.53
N SER A 140 -16.52 10.95 2.74
CA SER A 140 -16.51 11.24 1.30
C SER A 140 -17.58 10.47 0.52
N MET A 141 -17.87 9.22 0.92
CA MET A 141 -18.94 8.42 0.31
C MET A 141 -20.33 8.99 0.63
N GLU A 142 -20.56 9.48 1.85
CA GLU A 142 -21.82 10.14 2.23
C GLU A 142 -22.09 11.42 1.42
N ASN A 143 -21.02 12.08 0.96
CA ASN A 143 -21.07 13.28 0.11
C ASN A 143 -20.91 12.95 -1.39
N ALA A 144 -21.10 11.70 -1.80
CA ALA A 144 -20.96 11.30 -3.19
C ALA A 144 -22.01 11.96 -4.09
N ALA A 145 -21.64 12.26 -5.32
CA ALA A 145 -22.50 12.95 -6.26
C ALA A 145 -23.60 12.00 -6.79
N LEU A 146 -24.83 12.51 -6.84
CA LEU A 146 -25.96 11.81 -7.47
C LEU A 146 -25.85 11.95 -8.99
N GLY A 147 -25.78 10.82 -9.72
CA GLY A 147 -25.78 10.76 -11.16
C GLY A 147 -27.20 10.93 -11.76
N SER A 148 -27.27 11.23 -13.04
CA SER A 148 -28.54 11.34 -13.78
C SER A 148 -29.32 10.03 -13.88
N ASP A 149 -28.66 8.90 -13.62
CA ASP A 149 -29.22 7.55 -13.55
C ASP A 149 -29.80 7.19 -12.16
N GLY A 150 -29.75 8.13 -11.20
CA GLY A 150 -30.20 7.92 -9.83
C GLY A 150 -29.21 7.17 -8.96
N TRP A 151 -28.03 6.85 -9.46
CA TRP A 151 -26.95 6.18 -8.72
C TRP A 151 -25.93 7.19 -8.17
N HIS A 152 -25.25 6.88 -7.07
CA HIS A 152 -24.24 7.77 -6.50
C HIS A 152 -22.84 7.38 -6.95
N TYR A 153 -22.00 8.39 -7.14
CA TYR A 153 -20.63 8.23 -7.64
C TYR A 153 -19.65 9.00 -6.78
N LEU A 154 -18.60 8.30 -6.33
CA LEU A 154 -17.48 8.90 -5.61
C LEU A 154 -16.42 9.37 -6.60
N PHE A 155 -16.15 10.66 -6.61
CA PHE A 155 -15.09 11.28 -7.37
C PHE A 155 -13.89 11.60 -6.48
N GLY A 156 -12.70 11.36 -7.00
CA GLY A 156 -11.45 11.81 -6.41
C GLY A 156 -10.61 12.55 -7.45
N ASN A 157 -9.72 13.39 -7.00
CA ASN A 157 -8.76 14.05 -7.89
C ASN A 157 -7.56 13.13 -8.12
N PHE A 158 -7.22 12.88 -9.37
CA PHE A 158 -5.98 12.22 -9.76
C PHE A 158 -5.06 13.26 -10.39
N ASN A 159 -3.90 13.47 -9.75
CA ASN A 159 -2.96 14.51 -10.16
C ASN A 159 -1.83 13.91 -10.97
N LEU A 160 -1.65 14.38 -12.21
CA LEU A 160 -0.50 14.10 -13.05
C LEU A 160 0.71 14.85 -12.51
N GLY A 161 1.88 14.20 -12.53
CA GLY A 161 3.11 14.83 -12.01
C GLY A 161 3.11 15.11 -10.50
N GLY A 162 2.21 14.49 -9.74
CA GLY A 162 2.11 14.65 -8.29
C GLY A 162 3.17 13.88 -7.50
N THR A 163 3.98 13.06 -8.17
CA THR A 163 5.09 12.30 -7.58
C THR A 163 6.34 12.41 -8.45
N VAL A 164 7.52 12.23 -7.83
CA VAL A 164 8.81 12.28 -8.53
C VAL A 164 8.96 11.13 -9.53
N SER A 165 8.37 9.97 -9.24
CA SER A 165 8.46 8.78 -10.10
C SER A 165 7.50 8.78 -11.29
N GLY A 166 6.61 9.78 -11.41
CA GLY A 166 5.56 9.82 -12.44
C GLY A 166 4.28 9.07 -12.08
N ARG A 167 4.21 8.41 -10.91
CA ARG A 167 2.95 7.87 -10.39
C ARG A 167 1.92 8.96 -10.22
N LEU A 168 0.65 8.63 -10.40
CA LEU A 168 -0.44 9.51 -10.01
C LEU A 168 -0.44 9.72 -8.50
N SER A 169 -0.78 10.90 -8.04
CA SER A 169 -1.24 11.10 -6.67
C SER A 169 -2.75 11.35 -6.66
N SER A 170 -3.40 11.08 -5.54
CA SER A 170 -4.84 11.28 -5.42
C SER A 170 -5.18 12.09 -4.18
N SER A 171 -6.29 12.87 -4.27
CA SER A 171 -6.77 13.72 -3.17
C SER A 171 -8.28 13.94 -3.26
N LYS A 172 -8.91 14.25 -2.13
CA LYS A 172 -10.32 14.68 -2.00
C LYS A 172 -11.36 13.67 -2.56
N PRO A 173 -11.38 12.41 -2.07
CA PRO A 173 -10.46 11.76 -1.17
C PRO A 173 -9.24 11.18 -1.90
N ASN A 174 -8.23 10.72 -1.15
CA ASN A 174 -7.14 9.94 -1.74
C ASN A 174 -7.61 8.50 -2.00
N LEU A 175 -8.14 8.25 -3.18
CA LEU A 175 -8.65 6.93 -3.59
C LEU A 175 -7.56 5.84 -3.67
N GLN A 176 -6.29 6.23 -3.77
CA GLN A 176 -5.17 5.30 -3.77
C GLN A 176 -4.86 4.73 -2.37
N ASN A 177 -5.44 5.31 -1.32
CA ASN A 177 -5.33 4.81 0.05
C ASN A 177 -6.55 3.99 0.49
N LEU A 178 -7.42 3.57 -0.43
CA LEU A 178 -8.46 2.60 -0.11
C LEU A 178 -7.84 1.32 0.49
N PRO A 179 -8.47 0.72 1.51
CA PRO A 179 -7.91 -0.46 2.18
C PRO A 179 -7.57 -1.58 1.19
N SER A 180 -6.29 -1.97 1.17
CA SER A 180 -5.80 -3.02 0.28
C SER A 180 -6.32 -4.40 0.67
N THR A 181 -6.43 -5.28 -0.31
CA THR A 181 -6.83 -6.68 -0.11
C THR A 181 -5.97 -7.33 0.98
N GLY A 182 -6.61 -7.98 1.95
CA GLY A 182 -5.96 -8.57 3.12
C GLY A 182 -5.93 -7.68 4.37
N SER A 183 -6.23 -6.39 4.27
CA SER A 183 -6.42 -5.54 5.46
C SER A 183 -7.79 -5.80 6.11
N LYS A 184 -7.89 -5.51 7.42
CA LYS A 184 -9.08 -5.79 8.25
C LYS A 184 -10.39 -5.30 7.62
N TYR A 185 -10.40 -4.10 7.07
CA TYR A 185 -11.61 -3.45 6.56
C TYR A 185 -11.74 -3.46 5.03
N ALA A 186 -10.82 -4.12 4.31
CA ALA A 186 -10.82 -4.10 2.85
C ALA A 186 -12.15 -4.59 2.24
N LYS A 187 -12.60 -5.78 2.63
CA LYS A 187 -13.85 -6.35 2.12
C LYS A 187 -15.06 -5.51 2.50
N LEU A 188 -15.07 -4.97 3.73
CA LEU A 188 -16.18 -4.15 4.23
C LEU A 188 -16.32 -2.86 3.41
N ILE A 189 -15.22 -2.14 3.18
CA ILE A 189 -15.22 -0.92 2.39
C ILE A 189 -15.49 -1.20 0.91
N LYS A 190 -14.87 -2.25 0.35
CA LYS A 190 -15.12 -2.65 -1.04
C LYS A 190 -16.58 -3.04 -1.29
N SER A 191 -17.29 -3.58 -0.29
CA SER A 191 -18.72 -3.88 -0.42
C SER A 191 -19.62 -2.67 -0.63
N CYS A 192 -19.13 -1.46 -0.39
CA CYS A 192 -19.87 -0.22 -0.68
C CYS A 192 -19.90 0.12 -2.18
N PHE A 193 -18.94 -0.41 -2.95
CA PHE A 193 -18.82 -0.12 -4.39
C PHE A 193 -19.58 -1.18 -5.19
N GLN A 194 -20.67 -0.75 -5.80
CA GLN A 194 -21.57 -1.59 -6.57
C GLN A 194 -22.00 -0.88 -7.84
N ALA A 195 -21.99 -1.60 -8.96
CA ALA A 195 -22.46 -1.06 -10.24
C ALA A 195 -23.96 -0.75 -10.21
N PRO A 196 -24.42 0.27 -10.95
CA PRO A 196 -25.85 0.50 -11.16
C PRO A 196 -26.46 -0.63 -12.00
N PRO A 197 -27.81 -0.81 -11.96
CA PRO A 197 -28.49 -1.82 -12.77
C PRO A 197 -28.16 -1.71 -14.27
N GLY A 198 -27.91 -2.86 -14.90
CA GLY A 198 -27.51 -2.96 -16.31
C GLY A 198 -26.04 -2.62 -16.59
N TRP A 199 -25.25 -2.48 -15.53
CA TRP A 199 -23.80 -2.27 -15.61
C TRP A 199 -23.06 -3.27 -14.70
N LEU A 200 -21.81 -3.52 -15.04
CA LEU A 200 -20.86 -4.27 -14.22
C LEU A 200 -19.70 -3.35 -13.85
N PHE A 201 -19.26 -3.44 -12.61
CA PHE A 201 -18.01 -2.83 -12.18
C PHE A 201 -16.88 -3.85 -12.37
N CYS A 202 -15.83 -3.46 -13.06
CA CYS A 202 -14.69 -4.33 -13.34
C CYS A 202 -13.37 -3.60 -13.21
N GLY A 203 -12.31 -4.36 -13.13
CA GLY A 203 -10.95 -3.83 -13.08
C GLY A 203 -9.94 -4.81 -13.63
N LEU A 204 -8.78 -4.30 -14.00
CA LEU A 204 -7.63 -5.10 -14.36
C LEU A 204 -6.44 -4.57 -13.58
N ASP A 205 -5.74 -5.48 -12.90
CA ASP A 205 -4.50 -5.22 -12.20
C ASP A 205 -3.34 -5.90 -12.93
N PHE A 206 -2.20 -5.23 -12.99
CA PHE A 206 -0.99 -5.86 -13.51
C PHE A 206 -0.51 -6.98 -12.58
N ALA A 207 -0.18 -8.11 -13.14
CA ALA A 207 0.38 -9.23 -12.39
C ALA A 207 1.81 -8.92 -11.91
N SER A 208 1.96 -8.50 -10.65
CA SER A 208 3.26 -8.22 -10.00
C SER A 208 4.13 -7.22 -10.79
N LEU A 209 3.57 -6.09 -11.21
CA LEU A 209 4.24 -5.14 -12.12
C LEU A 209 5.64 -4.76 -11.64
N GLU A 210 5.79 -4.27 -10.42
CA GLU A 210 7.08 -3.78 -9.91
C GLU A 210 8.15 -4.88 -9.86
N ASP A 211 7.78 -6.09 -9.43
CA ASP A 211 8.72 -7.22 -9.34
C ASP A 211 9.13 -7.71 -10.75
N ARG A 212 8.18 -7.79 -11.69
CA ARG A 212 8.47 -8.11 -13.11
C ARG A 212 9.34 -7.05 -13.77
N ILE A 213 9.02 -5.77 -13.57
CA ILE A 213 9.83 -4.66 -14.08
C ILE A 213 11.24 -4.71 -13.50
N SER A 214 11.40 -5.00 -12.21
CA SER A 214 12.71 -5.14 -11.60
C SER A 214 13.51 -6.29 -12.24
N ALA A 215 12.87 -7.43 -12.50
CA ALA A 215 13.51 -8.55 -13.21
C ALA A 215 13.86 -8.19 -14.66
N LEU A 216 12.92 -7.56 -15.37
CA LEU A 216 13.08 -7.22 -16.79
C LEU A 216 14.09 -6.11 -17.03
N SER A 217 14.12 -5.05 -16.22
CA SER A 217 15.04 -3.92 -16.42
C SER A 217 16.47 -4.25 -15.99
N THR A 218 16.63 -4.99 -14.91
CA THR A 218 17.96 -5.32 -14.37
C THR A 218 18.57 -6.59 -14.98
N LYS A 219 17.74 -7.44 -15.61
CA LYS A 219 18.12 -8.77 -16.12
C LYS A 219 18.75 -9.68 -15.06
N ASP A 220 18.43 -9.44 -13.80
CA ASP A 220 18.93 -10.22 -12.67
C ASP A 220 18.42 -11.66 -12.74
N LYS A 221 19.33 -12.62 -12.74
CA LYS A 221 19.03 -14.06 -12.93
C LYS A 221 18.11 -14.59 -11.83
N ASN A 222 18.33 -14.18 -10.58
CA ASN A 222 17.54 -14.65 -9.45
C ASN A 222 16.14 -14.04 -9.42
N LYS A 223 15.95 -12.87 -10.04
CA LYS A 223 14.61 -12.30 -10.24
C LYS A 223 13.91 -12.94 -11.44
N LEU A 224 14.63 -13.18 -12.54
CA LEU A 224 14.07 -13.81 -13.75
C LEU A 224 13.65 -15.26 -13.50
N LYS A 225 14.41 -16.04 -12.73
CA LYS A 225 14.07 -17.45 -12.45
C LYS A 225 12.74 -17.64 -11.71
N VAL A 226 12.26 -16.62 -10.99
CA VAL A 226 10.91 -16.64 -10.41
C VAL A 226 9.85 -16.84 -11.50
N TYR A 227 10.06 -16.25 -12.66
CA TYR A 227 9.11 -16.30 -13.78
C TYR A 227 9.42 -17.38 -14.80
N LEU A 228 10.71 -17.70 -15.01
CA LEU A 228 11.16 -18.71 -15.98
C LEU A 228 11.01 -20.13 -15.43
N ASP A 229 11.43 -20.32 -14.18
CA ASP A 229 11.51 -21.64 -13.57
C ASP A 229 10.32 -21.94 -12.63
N GLY A 230 9.47 -20.93 -12.35
CA GLY A 230 8.28 -21.08 -11.51
C GLY A 230 8.55 -21.10 -10.01
N PHE A 231 9.63 -20.44 -9.55
CA PHE A 231 9.85 -20.27 -8.11
C PHE A 231 8.79 -19.38 -7.47
N ASP A 232 8.37 -19.71 -6.24
CA ASP A 232 7.70 -18.74 -5.37
C ASP A 232 8.72 -17.72 -4.86
N GLY A 233 8.65 -16.49 -5.32
CA GLY A 233 9.63 -15.45 -5.00
C GLY A 233 9.81 -15.20 -3.49
N HIS A 234 8.74 -15.32 -2.68
CA HIS A 234 8.85 -15.18 -1.23
C HIS A 234 9.53 -16.36 -0.57
N SER A 235 9.31 -17.58 -1.07
CA SER A 235 10.00 -18.77 -0.60
C SER A 235 11.48 -18.73 -0.97
N LEU A 236 11.82 -18.26 -2.18
CA LEU A 236 13.20 -18.07 -2.62
C LEU A 236 13.97 -17.10 -1.71
N ARG A 237 13.33 -15.99 -1.34
CA ARG A 237 13.92 -15.00 -0.41
C ARG A 237 14.03 -15.56 1.01
N ALA A 238 13.02 -16.29 1.50
CA ALA A 238 13.08 -16.96 2.78
C ALA A 238 14.24 -17.99 2.83
N PHE A 239 14.41 -18.77 1.76
CA PHE A 239 15.53 -19.69 1.63
C PHE A 239 16.89 -18.96 1.66
N ALA A 240 17.02 -17.87 0.93
CA ALA A 240 18.24 -17.07 0.95
C ALA A 240 18.57 -16.51 2.35
N TYR A 241 17.57 -16.04 3.11
CA TYR A 241 17.80 -15.43 4.43
C TYR A 241 18.00 -16.45 5.55
N TYR A 242 17.32 -17.59 5.50
CA TYR A 242 17.18 -18.52 6.64
C TYR A 242 17.57 -19.96 6.30
N ARG A 243 18.42 -20.19 5.29
CA ARG A 243 18.80 -21.51 4.79
C ARG A 243 19.23 -22.45 5.93
N GLU A 244 20.01 -21.98 6.89
CA GLU A 244 20.51 -22.78 8.00
C GLU A 244 19.42 -23.22 8.98
N LYS A 245 18.27 -22.52 8.98
CA LYS A 245 17.08 -22.87 9.78
C LYS A 245 16.11 -23.82 9.04
N MET A 246 16.45 -24.20 7.80
CA MET A 246 15.65 -25.09 6.93
C MET A 246 16.56 -26.14 6.28
N PRO A 247 17.15 -27.06 7.09
CA PRO A 247 18.18 -27.98 6.63
C PRO A 247 17.70 -29.02 5.61
N ASP A 248 16.41 -29.28 5.57
CA ASP A 248 15.71 -30.19 4.65
C ASP A 248 15.35 -29.56 3.31
N ILE A 249 15.50 -28.24 3.17
CA ILE A 249 15.24 -27.53 1.92
C ILE A 249 16.53 -27.50 1.07
N VAL A 250 16.41 -27.98 -0.15
CA VAL A 250 17.46 -27.96 -1.17
C VAL A 250 17.14 -26.96 -2.28
N ASP A 251 18.16 -26.52 -3.03
CA ASP A 251 18.01 -25.50 -4.09
C ASP A 251 17.40 -26.10 -5.37
N THR A 252 16.12 -26.53 -5.25
CA THR A 252 15.26 -26.90 -6.38
C THR A 252 13.93 -26.19 -6.28
N VAL A 253 13.23 -26.07 -7.40
CA VAL A 253 11.94 -25.34 -7.47
C VAL A 253 10.91 -25.94 -6.50
N GLU A 254 10.75 -27.25 -6.55
CA GLU A 254 9.79 -28.00 -5.72
C GLU A 254 10.11 -27.84 -4.24
N SER A 255 11.39 -27.99 -3.86
CA SER A 255 11.80 -27.92 -2.46
C SER A 255 11.68 -26.49 -1.93
N ILE A 256 12.13 -25.48 -2.65
CA ILE A 256 11.98 -24.07 -2.25
C ILE A 256 10.52 -23.69 -2.19
N ASN A 257 9.69 -24.08 -3.17
CA ASN A 257 8.26 -23.77 -3.17
C ASN A 257 7.51 -24.45 -2.00
N SER A 258 8.00 -25.58 -1.48
CA SER A 258 7.41 -26.24 -0.31
C SER A 258 7.48 -25.39 0.98
N ILE A 259 8.39 -24.40 1.03
CA ILE A 259 8.52 -23.45 2.16
C ILE A 259 7.19 -22.73 2.44
N GLN A 260 6.37 -22.49 1.43
CA GLN A 260 5.04 -21.87 1.62
C GLN A 260 4.10 -22.69 2.51
N THR A 261 4.35 -23.97 2.70
CA THR A 261 3.58 -24.89 3.56
C THR A 261 4.37 -25.33 4.77
N VAL A 262 5.60 -25.82 4.57
CA VAL A 262 6.43 -26.44 5.61
C VAL A 262 7.06 -25.39 6.55
N TYR A 263 7.50 -24.25 6.00
CA TYR A 263 8.14 -23.17 6.72
C TYR A 263 7.44 -21.81 6.51
N LYS A 264 6.11 -21.83 6.57
CA LYS A 264 5.24 -20.69 6.33
C LYS A 264 5.62 -19.43 7.14
N ASN A 265 6.13 -19.62 8.35
CA ASN A 265 6.62 -18.53 9.21
C ASN A 265 7.82 -17.82 8.58
N PHE A 266 8.85 -18.55 8.13
CA PHE A 266 10.03 -17.94 7.49
C PHE A 266 9.66 -17.22 6.18
N ARG A 267 8.76 -17.80 5.38
CA ARG A 267 8.21 -17.13 4.21
C ARG A 267 7.50 -15.82 4.57
N GLN A 268 6.75 -15.80 5.66
CA GLN A 268 6.01 -14.62 6.08
C GLN A 268 6.94 -13.52 6.62
N ILE A 269 7.88 -13.86 7.51
CA ILE A 269 8.80 -12.89 8.11
C ILE A 269 9.83 -12.33 7.11
N SER A 270 10.07 -13.02 5.98
CA SER A 270 10.97 -12.52 4.93
C SER A 270 10.36 -11.44 4.04
N LYS A 271 9.02 -11.28 4.05
CA LYS A 271 8.34 -10.31 3.15
C LYS A 271 8.66 -8.87 3.47
N GLU A 272 8.51 -8.49 4.73
CA GLU A 272 8.71 -7.10 5.17
C GLU A 272 10.17 -6.63 5.01
N PRO A 273 11.19 -7.42 5.42
CA PRO A 273 12.58 -7.10 5.14
C PRO A 273 12.88 -6.94 3.65
N THR A 274 12.39 -7.85 2.82
CA THR A 274 12.58 -7.78 1.37
C THR A 274 12.01 -6.50 0.80
N PHE A 275 10.77 -6.17 1.20
CA PHE A 275 10.12 -4.94 0.75
C PHE A 275 10.94 -3.70 1.15
N LEU A 276 11.38 -3.62 2.41
CA LEU A 276 12.19 -2.52 2.90
C LEU A 276 13.51 -2.37 2.12
N LEU A 277 14.22 -3.47 1.92
CA LEU A 277 15.51 -3.47 1.20
C LEU A 277 15.35 -3.13 -0.29
N THR A 278 14.27 -3.61 -0.92
CA THR A 278 13.96 -3.30 -2.33
C THR A 278 13.83 -1.77 -2.57
N TYR A 279 13.33 -1.05 -1.58
CA TYR A 279 13.21 0.42 -1.63
C TYR A 279 14.40 1.18 -1.04
N GLY A 280 15.58 0.54 -0.97
CA GLY A 280 16.82 1.17 -0.51
C GLY A 280 16.89 1.36 1.00
N GLY A 281 16.12 0.58 1.77
CA GLY A 281 16.30 0.48 3.21
C GLY A 281 17.62 -0.22 3.56
N THR A 282 17.99 -0.17 4.84
CA THR A 282 19.22 -0.77 5.36
C THR A 282 18.92 -1.61 6.60
N TYR A 283 19.93 -2.34 7.11
CA TYR A 283 19.81 -3.10 8.36
C TYR A 283 19.28 -2.24 9.52
N ARG A 284 19.62 -0.94 9.57
CA ARG A 284 19.06 -0.02 10.58
C ARG A 284 17.55 0.14 10.45
N GLY A 285 17.03 0.16 9.22
CA GLY A 285 15.60 0.15 8.97
C GLY A 285 14.95 -1.16 9.41
N LEU A 286 15.61 -2.29 9.20
CA LEU A 286 15.15 -3.60 9.66
C LEU A 286 15.08 -3.69 11.19
N MET A 287 16.09 -3.17 11.90
CA MET A 287 16.06 -3.07 13.37
C MET A 287 14.90 -2.20 13.85
N LYS A 288 14.74 -1.04 13.22
CA LYS A 288 13.77 -0.02 13.60
C LYS A 288 12.32 -0.45 13.37
N ASN A 289 12.04 -0.99 12.18
CA ASN A 289 10.66 -1.20 11.70
C ASN A 289 10.20 -2.65 11.86
N CYS A 290 11.11 -3.62 11.73
CA CYS A 290 10.81 -5.05 11.81
C CYS A 290 11.24 -5.68 13.13
N GLY A 291 11.99 -4.95 14.00
CA GLY A 291 12.43 -5.44 15.31
C GLY A 291 13.53 -6.49 15.28
N PHE A 292 14.27 -6.63 14.18
CA PHE A 292 15.37 -7.59 14.10
C PHE A 292 16.55 -7.16 14.98
N PRO A 293 17.22 -8.09 15.68
CA PRO A 293 18.53 -7.86 16.27
C PRO A 293 19.54 -7.39 15.22
N GLU A 294 20.55 -6.62 15.63
CA GLU A 294 21.51 -6.00 14.71
C GLU A 294 22.22 -7.03 13.82
N ASP A 295 22.66 -8.14 14.40
CA ASP A 295 23.38 -9.18 13.65
C ASP A 295 22.47 -9.88 12.62
N GLU A 296 21.22 -10.15 12.98
CA GLU A 296 20.23 -10.74 12.08
C GLU A 296 19.85 -9.74 10.97
N ALA A 297 19.65 -8.47 11.29
CA ALA A 297 19.37 -7.42 10.34
C ALA A 297 20.50 -7.24 9.30
N LYS A 298 21.76 -7.22 9.76
CA LYS A 298 22.94 -7.17 8.87
C LYS A 298 23.07 -8.42 8.01
N MET A 299 22.78 -9.60 8.58
CA MET A 299 22.79 -10.85 7.83
C MET A 299 21.74 -10.84 6.71
N ILE A 300 20.51 -10.42 7.00
CA ILE A 300 19.43 -10.35 6.02
C ILE A 300 19.78 -9.34 4.90
N GLU A 301 20.25 -8.13 5.25
CA GLU A 301 20.69 -7.13 4.27
C GLU A 301 21.78 -7.70 3.36
N LYS A 302 22.82 -8.29 3.95
CA LYS A 302 23.91 -8.91 3.17
C LYS A 302 23.36 -9.99 2.22
N ARG A 303 22.52 -10.90 2.71
CA ARG A 303 21.96 -12.01 1.90
C ARG A 303 21.03 -11.52 0.81
N TYR A 304 20.30 -10.43 1.04
CA TYR A 304 19.51 -9.76 0.02
C TYR A 304 20.40 -9.26 -1.12
N HIS A 305 21.47 -8.54 -0.81
CA HIS A 305 22.41 -8.02 -1.81
C HIS A 305 23.21 -9.14 -2.50
N ASP A 306 23.60 -10.18 -1.76
CA ASP A 306 24.23 -11.37 -2.35
C ASP A 306 23.29 -12.09 -3.34
N LEU A 307 21.98 -12.12 -3.07
CA LEU A 307 20.97 -12.71 -3.95
C LEU A 307 20.75 -11.89 -5.22
N TYR A 308 20.81 -10.56 -5.15
CA TYR A 308 20.42 -9.64 -6.23
C TYR A 308 21.56 -8.74 -6.71
N GLN A 309 22.76 -9.29 -6.84
CA GLN A 309 23.97 -8.54 -7.22
C GLN A 309 23.87 -7.82 -8.56
N GLU A 310 23.22 -8.43 -9.56
CA GLU A 310 23.03 -7.84 -10.88
C GLU A 310 22.08 -6.62 -10.80
N SER A 311 21.05 -6.70 -9.99
CA SER A 311 20.14 -5.58 -9.73
C SER A 311 20.84 -4.43 -9.02
N ASP A 312 21.61 -4.72 -7.98
CA ASP A 312 22.35 -3.71 -7.23
C ASP A 312 23.37 -3.00 -8.12
N LYS A 313 24.10 -3.76 -8.92
CA LYS A 313 25.06 -3.21 -9.89
C LYS A 313 24.36 -2.31 -10.91
N TRP A 314 23.24 -2.76 -11.47
CA TRP A 314 22.47 -1.98 -12.45
C TRP A 314 22.00 -0.64 -11.87
N VAL A 315 21.46 -0.64 -10.64
CA VAL A 315 21.03 0.59 -9.95
C VAL A 315 22.21 1.51 -9.69
N GLN A 316 23.34 0.94 -9.20
CA GLN A 316 24.55 1.72 -8.90
C GLN A 316 25.15 2.37 -10.16
N ASP A 317 25.16 1.65 -11.28
CA ASP A 317 25.65 2.17 -12.56
C ASP A 317 24.80 3.36 -13.03
N ARG A 318 23.46 3.27 -12.92
CA ARG A 318 22.52 4.36 -13.24
C ARG A 318 22.66 5.57 -12.31
N LEU A 319 22.84 5.36 -11.01
CA LEU A 319 23.08 6.43 -10.07
C LEU A 319 24.45 7.11 -10.28
N THR A 320 25.46 6.34 -10.67
CA THR A 320 26.78 6.88 -11.01
C THR A 320 26.69 7.79 -12.24
N GLU A 321 26.01 7.35 -13.29
CA GLU A 321 25.72 8.21 -14.46
C GLU A 321 24.93 9.45 -14.08
N ALA A 322 23.88 9.31 -13.26
CA ALA A 322 23.05 10.42 -12.80
C ALA A 322 23.83 11.43 -11.96
N SER A 323 24.85 11.00 -11.22
CA SER A 323 25.72 11.89 -10.45
C SER A 323 26.56 12.82 -11.33
N GLN A 324 26.80 12.43 -12.58
CA GLN A 324 27.56 13.21 -13.56
C GLN A 324 26.64 14.12 -14.41
N THR A 325 25.48 13.58 -14.80
CA THR A 325 24.52 14.29 -15.67
C THR A 325 23.56 15.20 -14.91
N GLY A 326 23.41 15.00 -13.60
CA GLY A 326 22.47 15.73 -12.75
C GLY A 326 21.02 15.23 -12.83
N TYR A 327 20.77 14.10 -13.48
CA TYR A 327 19.45 13.46 -13.53
C TYR A 327 19.56 11.96 -13.78
N VAL A 328 18.57 11.20 -13.35
CA VAL A 328 18.36 9.81 -13.79
C VAL A 328 17.23 9.78 -14.82
N GLU A 329 17.45 9.13 -15.93
CA GLU A 329 16.38 8.85 -16.90
C GLU A 329 15.63 7.59 -16.48
N VAL A 330 14.28 7.71 -16.47
CA VAL A 330 13.37 6.65 -16.03
C VAL A 330 12.38 6.32 -17.15
N ALA A 331 11.32 5.54 -16.87
CA ALA A 331 10.38 5.08 -17.89
C ALA A 331 9.92 6.19 -18.83
N PHE A 332 9.82 5.87 -20.12
CA PHE A 332 9.35 6.76 -21.20
C PHE A 332 10.18 8.05 -21.34
N GLY A 333 11.46 8.04 -20.99
CA GLY A 333 12.36 9.19 -21.12
C GLY A 333 12.12 10.31 -20.11
N LEU A 334 11.34 10.06 -19.04
CA LEU A 334 11.20 11.00 -17.96
C LEU A 334 12.53 11.17 -17.20
N ARG A 335 12.80 12.38 -16.70
CA ARG A 335 14.04 12.70 -15.99
C ARG A 335 13.76 13.13 -14.57
N VAL A 336 14.35 12.43 -13.62
CA VAL A 336 14.36 12.78 -12.20
C VAL A 336 15.66 13.50 -11.89
N ARG A 337 15.58 14.75 -11.47
CA ARG A 337 16.76 15.58 -11.17
C ARG A 337 17.49 15.07 -9.92
N THR A 338 18.82 15.07 -9.99
CA THR A 338 19.71 14.59 -8.92
C THR A 338 20.88 15.56 -8.67
N PRO A 339 20.62 16.84 -8.34
CA PRO A 339 21.68 17.84 -8.19
C PRO A 339 22.65 17.57 -7.02
N LEU A 340 22.25 16.81 -6.02
CA LEU A 340 23.06 16.50 -4.83
C LEU A 340 23.76 15.14 -4.90
N LEU A 341 23.35 14.26 -5.81
CA LEU A 341 23.78 12.86 -5.85
C LEU A 341 25.31 12.70 -6.00
N HIS A 342 25.98 13.64 -6.68
CA HIS A 342 27.45 13.63 -6.82
C HIS A 342 28.19 13.63 -5.47
N GLN A 343 27.58 14.13 -4.40
CA GLN A 343 28.15 14.15 -3.07
C GLN A 343 28.22 12.77 -2.43
N VAL A 344 27.24 11.90 -2.74
CA VAL A 344 27.19 10.50 -2.29
C VAL A 344 28.23 9.66 -3.03
N ILE A 345 28.26 9.74 -4.35
CA ILE A 345 29.09 8.89 -5.22
C ILE A 345 30.59 9.17 -5.06
N ARG A 346 30.98 10.41 -4.72
CA ARG A 346 32.38 10.77 -4.47
C ARG A 346 32.93 10.28 -3.14
N GLY A 347 32.14 9.59 -2.32
CA GLY A 347 32.57 8.98 -1.06
C GLY A 347 33.07 9.99 -0.03
N LEU A 348 32.41 11.13 0.08
CA LEU A 348 32.75 12.15 1.09
C LEU A 348 32.53 11.55 2.49
N LYS A 349 33.46 11.82 3.43
CA LYS A 349 33.40 11.27 4.80
C LYS A 349 32.10 11.61 5.55
N ARG A 350 31.41 12.70 5.16
CA ARG A 350 30.08 13.06 5.63
C ARG A 350 29.23 13.43 4.43
N THR A 351 28.33 12.53 4.06
CA THR A 351 27.32 12.80 3.04
C THR A 351 26.12 13.48 3.69
N PRO A 352 25.64 14.61 3.17
CA PRO A 352 24.41 15.22 3.66
C PRO A 352 23.23 14.25 3.52
N TYR A 353 22.35 14.26 4.53
CA TYR A 353 21.12 13.41 4.52
C TYR A 353 20.27 13.63 3.26
N GLU A 354 20.18 14.88 2.78
CA GLU A 354 19.43 15.26 1.58
C GLU A 354 20.00 14.60 0.32
N ALA A 355 21.32 14.47 0.23
CA ALA A 355 21.97 13.80 -0.90
C ALA A 355 21.71 12.28 -0.89
N GLU A 356 21.76 11.65 0.29
CA GLU A 356 21.41 10.23 0.44
C GLU A 356 19.92 9.99 0.15
N ALA A 357 19.03 10.88 0.60
CA ALA A 357 17.60 10.82 0.32
C ALA A 357 17.31 10.98 -1.17
N GLU A 358 18.04 11.87 -1.87
CA GLU A 358 17.95 12.02 -3.32
C GLU A 358 18.38 10.76 -4.05
N GLY A 359 19.47 10.12 -3.63
CA GLY A 359 19.93 8.84 -4.18
C GLY A 359 18.88 7.73 -4.03
N ARG A 360 18.27 7.60 -2.85
CA ARG A 360 17.17 6.65 -2.64
C ARG A 360 15.96 6.96 -3.51
N THR A 361 15.58 8.24 -3.62
CA THR A 361 14.46 8.67 -4.47
C THR A 361 14.72 8.36 -5.94
N ALA A 362 15.92 8.64 -6.43
CA ALA A 362 16.31 8.36 -7.81
C ALA A 362 16.34 6.84 -8.09
N GLY A 363 16.92 6.05 -7.18
CA GLY A 363 16.94 4.59 -7.30
C GLY A 363 15.55 3.98 -7.32
N ASN A 364 14.65 4.44 -6.46
CA ASN A 364 13.26 3.99 -6.44
C ASN A 364 12.50 4.39 -7.70
N ALA A 365 12.78 5.56 -8.26
CA ALA A 365 12.11 6.04 -9.47
C ALA A 365 12.43 5.16 -10.69
N LEU A 366 13.60 4.50 -10.74
CA LEU A 366 13.95 3.56 -11.82
C LEU A 366 12.93 2.45 -12.00
N GLY A 367 12.42 1.89 -10.91
CA GLY A 367 11.37 0.85 -10.95
C GLY A 367 9.96 1.44 -10.95
N GLN A 368 9.68 2.38 -10.02
CA GLN A 368 8.34 2.92 -9.81
C GLN A 368 7.78 3.70 -10.99
N SER A 369 8.62 4.30 -11.84
CA SER A 369 8.17 5.04 -13.02
C SER A 369 7.43 4.18 -14.05
N TRP A 370 7.68 2.87 -14.04
CA TRP A 370 6.99 1.94 -14.93
C TRP A 370 5.52 1.73 -14.61
N CYS A 371 5.01 2.28 -13.50
CA CYS A 371 3.56 2.41 -13.29
C CYS A 371 2.86 3.21 -14.41
N LEU A 372 3.59 4.02 -15.18
CA LEU A 372 3.09 4.70 -16.37
C LEU A 372 2.62 3.74 -17.46
N LEU A 373 3.03 2.48 -17.44
CA LEU A 373 2.45 1.41 -18.27
C LEU A 373 0.95 1.27 -18.06
N ASN A 374 0.48 1.47 -16.84
CA ASN A 374 -0.96 1.47 -16.54
C ASN A 374 -1.69 2.62 -17.25
N SER A 375 -1.16 3.83 -17.18
CA SER A 375 -1.73 4.99 -17.90
C SER A 375 -1.65 4.83 -19.42
N ARG A 376 -0.55 4.26 -19.93
CA ARG A 376 -0.40 3.95 -21.35
C ARG A 376 -1.44 2.93 -21.83
N ALA A 377 -1.60 1.83 -21.09
CA ALA A 377 -2.56 0.78 -21.41
C ALA A 377 -4.00 1.32 -21.40
N ALA A 378 -4.37 2.12 -20.41
CA ALA A 378 -5.68 2.77 -20.34
C ALA A 378 -5.92 3.72 -21.53
N SER A 379 -4.90 4.49 -21.91
CA SER A 379 -4.98 5.40 -23.06
C SER A 379 -5.19 4.66 -24.37
N GLU A 380 -4.44 3.58 -24.59
CA GLU A 380 -4.59 2.71 -25.76
C GLU A 380 -5.97 2.06 -25.80
N PHE A 381 -6.39 1.45 -24.70
CA PHE A 381 -7.69 0.79 -24.61
C PHE A 381 -8.83 1.77 -24.85
N MET A 382 -8.85 2.92 -24.18
CA MET A 382 -9.89 3.92 -24.38
C MET A 382 -9.86 4.56 -25.77
N GLY A 383 -8.69 4.62 -26.41
CA GLY A 383 -8.58 5.00 -27.83
C GLY A 383 -9.36 4.05 -28.72
N LYS A 384 -9.21 2.74 -28.52
CA LYS A 384 -9.97 1.70 -29.25
C LYS A 384 -11.47 1.75 -28.93
N VAL A 385 -11.82 1.94 -27.64
CA VAL A 385 -13.23 2.05 -27.21
C VAL A 385 -13.94 3.21 -27.92
N ARG A 386 -13.32 4.39 -27.99
CA ARG A 386 -13.91 5.60 -28.60
C ARG A 386 -14.26 5.43 -30.07
N THR A 387 -13.52 4.62 -30.79
CA THR A 387 -13.74 4.34 -32.22
C THR A 387 -14.61 3.09 -32.50
N SER A 388 -15.02 2.38 -31.44
CA SER A 388 -15.80 1.15 -31.53
C SER A 388 -17.30 1.39 -31.30
N LYS A 389 -18.11 0.35 -31.57
CA LYS A 389 -19.54 0.33 -31.21
C LYS A 389 -19.76 0.43 -29.68
N TYR A 390 -18.77 0.12 -28.85
CA TYR A 390 -18.84 0.09 -27.39
C TYR A 390 -18.54 1.44 -26.71
N ARG A 391 -18.41 2.52 -27.46
CA ARG A 391 -18.06 3.86 -26.96
C ARG A 391 -18.96 4.39 -25.84
N LEU A 392 -20.19 3.94 -25.74
CA LEU A 392 -21.16 4.32 -24.72
C LEU A 392 -21.32 3.24 -23.63
N ASP A 393 -20.76 2.07 -23.87
CA ASP A 393 -20.92 0.89 -23.02
C ASP A 393 -19.73 0.63 -22.10
N ILE A 394 -18.63 1.35 -22.28
CA ILE A 394 -17.43 1.24 -21.47
C ILE A 394 -17.01 2.63 -20.96
N ARG A 395 -16.96 2.79 -19.63
CA ARG A 395 -16.68 4.06 -18.96
C ARG A 395 -15.53 3.92 -17.98
N PRO A 396 -14.45 4.71 -18.10
CA PRO A 396 -13.34 4.65 -17.15
C PRO A 396 -13.74 5.30 -15.81
N CYS A 397 -13.49 4.62 -14.70
CA CYS A 397 -13.84 5.08 -13.35
C CYS A 397 -12.64 5.59 -12.57
N ALA A 398 -11.57 4.82 -12.47
CA ALA A 398 -10.41 5.18 -11.66
C ALA A 398 -9.14 4.45 -12.09
N HIS A 399 -7.99 5.05 -11.74
CA HIS A 399 -6.68 4.39 -11.72
C HIS A 399 -6.19 4.35 -10.28
N ILE A 400 -6.02 3.16 -9.73
CA ILE A 400 -5.56 2.98 -8.36
C ILE A 400 -4.32 2.09 -8.40
N HIS A 401 -3.14 2.66 -8.13
CA HIS A 401 -1.84 2.01 -8.27
C HIS A 401 -1.63 1.44 -9.68
N ASP A 402 -1.47 0.13 -9.78
CA ASP A 402 -1.23 -0.59 -11.03
C ASP A 402 -2.54 -1.15 -11.65
N ALA A 403 -3.69 -0.77 -11.09
CA ALA A 403 -5.00 -1.21 -11.54
C ALA A 403 -5.80 -0.10 -12.22
N GLN A 404 -6.64 -0.50 -13.15
CA GLN A 404 -7.61 0.37 -13.83
C GLN A 404 -9.01 -0.19 -13.62
N TYR A 405 -9.98 0.70 -13.40
CA TYR A 405 -11.36 0.34 -13.09
C TYR A 405 -12.33 0.97 -14.06
N TYR A 406 -13.34 0.20 -14.46
CA TYR A 406 -14.33 0.57 -15.47
C TYR A 406 -15.73 0.18 -15.04
N LEU A 407 -16.72 0.92 -15.53
CA LEU A 407 -18.10 0.45 -15.67
C LEU A 407 -18.31 -0.01 -17.11
N ILE A 408 -18.80 -1.23 -17.27
CA ILE A 408 -19.12 -1.81 -18.58
C ILE A 408 -20.57 -2.27 -18.60
N ARG A 409 -21.20 -2.28 -19.78
CA ARG A 409 -22.55 -2.82 -19.93
C ARG A 409 -22.59 -4.29 -19.57
N ASP A 410 -23.67 -4.69 -18.87
CA ASP A 410 -23.92 -6.07 -18.48
C ASP A 410 -24.39 -6.89 -19.69
N ASN A 411 -23.45 -7.22 -20.55
CA ASN A 411 -23.63 -8.15 -21.65
C ASN A 411 -22.31 -8.82 -22.05
N ILE A 412 -22.40 -10.01 -22.60
CA ILE A 412 -21.26 -10.87 -22.95
C ILE A 412 -20.32 -10.20 -23.94
N ASP A 413 -20.85 -9.57 -24.98
CA ASP A 413 -20.04 -8.93 -26.04
C ASP A 413 -19.12 -7.85 -25.44
N THR A 414 -19.65 -7.02 -24.52
CA THR A 414 -18.88 -5.96 -23.87
C THR A 414 -17.82 -6.52 -22.93
N ILE A 415 -18.13 -7.59 -22.22
CA ILE A 415 -17.16 -8.28 -21.34
C ILE A 415 -16.01 -8.85 -22.17
N LEU A 416 -16.32 -9.60 -23.23
CA LEU A 416 -15.31 -10.20 -24.11
C LEU A 416 -14.46 -9.14 -24.81
N TYR A 417 -15.09 -8.07 -25.31
CA TYR A 417 -14.37 -6.95 -25.91
C TYR A 417 -13.41 -6.30 -24.91
N THR A 418 -13.88 -6.04 -23.70
CA THR A 418 -13.05 -5.44 -22.62
C THR A 418 -11.90 -6.35 -22.27
N ASN A 419 -12.16 -7.64 -22.03
CA ASN A 419 -11.13 -8.62 -21.72
C ASN A 419 -10.04 -8.66 -22.79
N THR A 420 -10.43 -8.88 -24.04
CA THR A 420 -9.50 -9.01 -25.17
C THR A 420 -8.62 -7.76 -25.34
N HIS A 421 -9.24 -6.59 -25.39
CA HIS A 421 -8.50 -5.37 -25.75
C HIS A 421 -7.75 -4.74 -24.58
N LEU A 422 -8.26 -4.85 -23.37
CA LEU A 422 -7.58 -4.33 -22.18
C LEU A 422 -6.38 -5.21 -21.80
N VAL A 423 -6.56 -6.54 -21.82
CA VAL A 423 -5.45 -7.49 -21.59
C VAL A 423 -4.34 -7.27 -22.61
N LYS A 424 -4.68 -7.13 -23.91
CA LYS A 424 -3.69 -6.82 -24.93
C LYS A 424 -2.95 -5.51 -24.69
N ALA A 425 -3.63 -4.47 -24.20
CA ALA A 425 -3.01 -3.18 -23.91
C ALA A 425 -2.00 -3.25 -22.75
N VAL A 426 -2.27 -4.06 -21.72
CA VAL A 426 -1.33 -4.25 -20.58
C VAL A 426 -0.17 -5.18 -20.89
N GLN A 427 -0.26 -5.99 -21.94
CA GLN A 427 0.81 -6.88 -22.41
C GLN A 427 1.89 -6.15 -23.21
N TRP A 428 1.73 -4.84 -23.47
CA TRP A 428 2.72 -4.07 -24.20
C TRP A 428 4.09 -4.07 -23.52
N GLN A 429 5.12 -4.40 -24.25
CA GLN A 429 6.48 -4.58 -23.75
C GLN A 429 7.52 -4.27 -24.85
N GLU A 430 7.28 -3.19 -25.63
CA GLU A 430 8.11 -2.86 -26.78
C GLU A 430 9.34 -2.02 -26.42
N ASP A 431 9.40 -1.46 -25.20
CA ASP A 431 10.57 -0.73 -24.75
C ASP A 431 11.76 -1.70 -24.56
N PRO A 432 12.94 -1.44 -25.17
CA PRO A 432 14.09 -2.33 -25.13
C PRO A 432 14.57 -2.69 -23.72
N LEU A 433 14.37 -1.80 -22.74
CA LEU A 433 14.79 -2.03 -21.36
C LEU A 433 14.01 -3.18 -20.70
N ILE A 434 12.74 -3.31 -21.04
CA ILE A 434 11.83 -4.29 -20.43
C ILE A 434 11.49 -5.46 -21.36
N GLN A 435 12.04 -5.51 -22.61
CA GLN A 435 11.84 -6.63 -23.51
C GLN A 435 12.46 -7.92 -22.97
N HIS A 436 11.74 -9.03 -23.14
CA HIS A 436 12.20 -10.39 -22.86
C HIS A 436 11.39 -11.40 -23.67
N ASP A 437 12.01 -12.50 -24.11
CA ASP A 437 11.35 -13.48 -24.97
C ASP A 437 10.28 -14.29 -24.22
N GLU A 438 10.51 -14.62 -22.97
CA GLU A 438 9.64 -15.50 -22.17
C GLU A 438 8.91 -14.75 -21.05
N VAL A 439 9.59 -13.85 -20.31
CA VAL A 439 8.95 -13.12 -19.21
C VAL A 439 8.14 -11.96 -19.76
N LYS A 440 6.81 -12.05 -19.67
CA LYS A 440 5.87 -11.08 -20.23
C LYS A 440 5.14 -10.31 -19.14
N LEU A 441 4.85 -9.04 -19.43
CA LEU A 441 3.86 -8.26 -18.67
C LEU A 441 2.46 -8.77 -18.99
N GLY A 442 1.54 -8.58 -18.05
CA GLY A 442 0.16 -8.98 -18.26
C GLY A 442 -0.69 -8.71 -17.02
N GLY A 443 -1.94 -9.05 -17.13
CA GLY A 443 -2.95 -8.97 -16.09
C GLY A 443 -4.18 -9.74 -16.49
N GLU A 444 -5.14 -9.84 -15.58
CA GLU A 444 -6.42 -10.50 -15.82
C GLU A 444 -7.56 -9.55 -15.47
N LEU A 445 -8.60 -9.53 -16.29
CA LEU A 445 -9.79 -8.76 -16.02
C LEU A 445 -10.58 -9.43 -14.91
N SER A 446 -10.99 -8.66 -13.92
CA SER A 446 -11.89 -9.10 -12.85
C SER A 446 -13.22 -8.34 -12.94
N ILE A 447 -14.32 -9.06 -12.80
CA ILE A 447 -15.66 -8.50 -12.64
C ILE A 447 -16.02 -8.58 -11.16
N PHE A 448 -16.56 -7.49 -10.62
CA PHE A 448 -16.96 -7.39 -9.23
C PHE A 448 -18.49 -7.48 -9.12
N TYR A 449 -18.97 -8.62 -8.66
CA TYR A 449 -20.40 -8.87 -8.52
C TYR A 449 -20.72 -9.68 -7.25
N PRO A 450 -21.68 -9.28 -6.46
CA PRO A 450 -22.57 -8.10 -6.62
C PRO A 450 -21.90 -6.76 -6.31
N ASP A 451 -20.70 -6.75 -5.72
CA ASP A 451 -19.96 -5.55 -5.35
C ASP A 451 -18.43 -5.82 -5.41
N TRP A 452 -17.60 -4.81 -5.17
CA TRP A 452 -16.14 -4.92 -5.29
C TRP A 452 -15.49 -5.92 -4.28
N SER A 453 -16.18 -6.34 -3.26
CA SER A 453 -15.66 -7.34 -2.30
C SER A 453 -15.72 -8.78 -2.83
N LYS A 454 -16.46 -9.00 -3.90
CA LYS A 454 -16.65 -10.29 -4.58
C LYS A 454 -16.10 -10.20 -6.00
N GLU A 455 -15.10 -11.00 -6.27
CA GLU A 455 -14.31 -10.94 -7.49
C GLU A 455 -14.48 -12.22 -8.32
N LEU A 456 -14.78 -12.04 -9.60
CA LEU A 456 -14.74 -13.08 -10.62
C LEU A 456 -13.63 -12.74 -11.62
N THR A 457 -12.51 -13.44 -11.55
CA THR A 457 -11.42 -13.30 -12.52
C THR A 457 -11.80 -13.98 -13.83
N ILE A 458 -11.65 -13.25 -14.95
CA ILE A 458 -11.92 -13.72 -16.29
C ILE A 458 -10.60 -14.17 -16.93
N PRO A 459 -10.44 -15.46 -17.28
CA PRO A 459 -9.25 -15.93 -17.96
C PRO A 459 -9.00 -15.17 -19.27
N ASN A 460 -7.73 -14.94 -19.58
CA ASN A 460 -7.35 -14.41 -20.88
C ASN A 460 -7.78 -15.39 -21.99
N GLU A 461 -8.24 -14.87 -23.13
CA GLU A 461 -8.71 -15.67 -24.27
C GLU A 461 -9.92 -16.59 -23.98
N VAL A 462 -10.74 -16.22 -22.99
CA VAL A 462 -11.95 -16.97 -22.64
C VAL A 462 -12.97 -16.98 -23.79
N SER A 463 -13.56 -18.14 -24.08
CA SER A 463 -14.69 -18.24 -25.00
C SER A 463 -16.01 -17.84 -24.33
N GLU A 464 -17.02 -17.52 -25.14
CA GLU A 464 -18.35 -17.16 -24.64
C GLU A 464 -18.96 -18.25 -23.75
N GLN A 465 -18.83 -19.53 -24.14
CA GLN A 465 -19.36 -20.66 -23.35
C GLN A 465 -18.65 -20.80 -22.01
N GLN A 466 -17.33 -20.63 -22.00
CA GLN A 466 -16.53 -20.65 -20.75
C GLN A 466 -16.92 -19.50 -19.83
N LEU A 467 -17.10 -18.29 -20.39
CA LEU A 467 -17.53 -17.13 -19.64
C LEU A 467 -18.89 -17.35 -18.98
N LEU A 468 -19.88 -17.85 -19.74
CA LEU A 468 -21.20 -18.18 -19.20
C LEU A 468 -21.15 -19.19 -18.05
N SER A 469 -20.34 -20.24 -18.19
CA SER A 469 -20.13 -21.23 -17.11
C SER A 469 -19.51 -20.63 -15.86
N LEU A 470 -18.54 -19.73 -16.02
CA LEU A 470 -17.88 -19.02 -14.89
C LEU A 470 -18.89 -18.11 -14.15
N VAL A 471 -19.68 -17.35 -14.90
CA VAL A 471 -20.71 -16.47 -14.32
C VAL A 471 -21.77 -17.27 -13.57
N GLN A 472 -22.27 -18.37 -14.14
CA GLN A 472 -23.24 -19.23 -13.48
C GLN A 472 -22.71 -19.80 -12.14
N LYS A 473 -21.46 -20.25 -12.12
CA LYS A 473 -20.81 -20.70 -10.88
C LYS A 473 -20.66 -19.59 -9.84
N HIS A 474 -20.29 -18.39 -10.28
CA HIS A 474 -20.09 -17.25 -9.38
C HIS A 474 -21.39 -16.78 -8.72
N ILE A 475 -22.49 -16.78 -9.47
CA ILE A 475 -23.82 -16.39 -8.96
C ILE A 475 -24.37 -17.44 -7.97
N ALA A 476 -23.99 -18.70 -8.13
CA ALA A 476 -24.45 -19.80 -7.27
C ALA A 476 -23.70 -19.87 -5.92
N THR A 477 -22.60 -19.16 -5.76
CA THR A 477 -21.78 -19.05 -4.51
C THR A 477 -22.03 -17.75 -3.78
#